data_fba09fdac0863cb1dddcf70ae437735c
#
_entry.id   fba09fdac0863cb1dddcf70ae437735c
#
_cell.length_a   1.000
_cell.length_b   1.000
_cell.length_c   1.000
_cell.angle_alpha   90.00
_cell.angle_beta   90.00
_cell.angle_gamma   90.00
#
_symmetry.space_group_name_H-M   'P 1'
#
loop_
_entity.id
_entity.type
_entity.pdbx_description
1 polymer ?
#
loop_
_entity_poly.entity_id
_entity_poly.type
_entity_poly.pdbx_seq_one_letter_code
_entity_poly.pdbx_strand_id
1 'polypeptide(L)'
;MSHRQILEALSGLLLGMFVAILSSTVVSNALPRIITDLRGGQSAYTWVVTSTLLATTATTPIWGKLSDLFSKKLLVQLSLVVFVLGSVLAGQAQTTGELIACRVVQGVGAGGLTALAQVIMATMIAPRERGRYSGYLGAVMAVGTIGGPLIGGVIVDTSWLGWRWCFYVGVPFAVLALIVLQRTLRLPVVKREVKIDWWGATLITAAVSLLLVWITLAGDRYDWISWQSGVMVAGAALLGALAARVEKRAADPMIPPHLFRNRTITLAVIASIAVGVGMFGASVFLGQYFQISRGASPTMSGLMTLPMIGGLLVSSTVVGRIITSTGRWKSWLVIGSVLLTAGFALMGTMRADTPYWHLAVFMALIGLGVGMSMQNLVLAVQNTVRPDELGAASSVVAFFRSLGGAIGVSALGAVLGHRVTGYMADGLSRLGIPASGPGGGGLPDVHTLPGPIRTVVEAAYGHAAGDIFLAAAPFGLLALVAVVLIREVPLRRSNAEPVPAGRETAEAVPAGTKD
;
A
#
# COMPACT_ATOMS: atom_id res chain seq x y z
N MET A 1 -21.83 -21.17 2.30
CA MET A 1 -21.24 -21.25 3.65
C MET A 1 -22.12 -20.47 4.61
N SER A 2 -22.29 -20.95 5.86
CA SER A 2 -22.99 -20.16 6.87
C SER A 2 -22.15 -18.97 7.31
N HIS A 3 -22.79 -17.93 7.88
CA HIS A 3 -22.08 -16.75 8.39
C HIS A 3 -20.98 -17.12 9.40
N ARG A 4 -21.23 -18.08 10.28
CA ARG A 4 -20.27 -18.59 11.25
C ARG A 4 -19.05 -19.22 10.58
N GLN A 5 -19.27 -20.06 9.56
CA GLN A 5 -18.18 -20.69 8.80
C GLN A 5 -17.32 -19.67 8.06
N ILE A 6 -17.93 -18.61 7.53
CA ILE A 6 -17.20 -17.49 6.89
C ILE A 6 -16.32 -16.77 7.92
N LEU A 7 -16.87 -16.45 9.10
CA LEU A 7 -16.10 -15.78 10.16
C LEU A 7 -14.95 -16.64 10.68
N GLU A 8 -15.18 -17.94 10.87
CA GLU A 8 -14.14 -18.88 11.28
C GLU A 8 -13.00 -18.95 10.25
N ALA A 9 -13.32 -19.02 8.96
CA ALA A 9 -12.33 -19.02 7.89
C ALA A 9 -11.59 -17.68 7.75
N LEU A 10 -12.32 -16.56 7.92
CA LEU A 10 -11.74 -15.21 7.88
C LEU A 10 -10.83 -14.92 9.09
N SER A 11 -11.11 -15.50 10.27
CA SER A 11 -10.35 -15.20 11.48
C SER A 11 -8.84 -15.45 11.32
N GLY A 12 -8.46 -16.58 10.74
CA GLY A 12 -7.06 -16.90 10.47
C GLY A 12 -6.42 -15.97 9.44
N LEU A 13 -7.20 -15.60 8.39
CA LEU A 13 -6.75 -14.68 7.36
C LEU A 13 -6.56 -13.25 7.91
N LEU A 14 -7.52 -12.79 8.71
CA LEU A 14 -7.47 -11.48 9.37
C LEU A 14 -6.30 -11.41 10.36
N LEU A 15 -6.02 -12.49 11.08
CA LEU A 15 -4.88 -12.57 11.98
C LEU A 15 -3.55 -12.53 11.21
N GLY A 16 -3.44 -13.22 10.06
CA GLY A 16 -2.27 -13.12 9.18
C GLY A 16 -2.05 -11.70 8.64
N MET A 17 -3.12 -11.02 8.22
CA MET A 17 -3.06 -9.62 7.80
C MET A 17 -2.68 -8.69 8.97
N PHE A 18 -3.22 -8.92 10.16
CA PHE A 18 -2.85 -8.19 11.36
C PHE A 18 -1.35 -8.25 11.63
N VAL A 19 -0.76 -9.46 11.56
CA VAL A 19 0.68 -9.65 11.72
C VAL A 19 1.48 -8.83 10.72
N ALA A 20 1.09 -8.87 9.44
CA ALA A 20 1.79 -8.12 8.40
C ALA A 20 1.72 -6.60 8.62
N ILE A 21 0.54 -6.07 8.97
CA ILE A 21 0.33 -4.65 9.23
C ILE A 21 1.06 -4.21 10.49
N LEU A 22 0.90 -4.97 11.59
CA LEU A 22 1.56 -4.68 12.87
C LEU A 22 3.07 -4.64 12.69
N SER A 23 3.67 -5.66 12.10
CA SER A 23 5.12 -5.71 11.87
C SER A 23 5.61 -4.56 10.99
N SER A 24 4.84 -4.19 9.96
CA SER A 24 5.20 -3.06 9.10
C SER A 24 5.17 -1.73 9.85
N THR A 25 4.14 -1.50 10.67
CA THR A 25 3.96 -0.23 11.40
C THR A 25 4.89 -0.10 12.60
N VAL A 26 5.15 -1.21 13.32
CA VAL A 26 6.17 -1.27 14.38
C VAL A 26 7.55 -0.88 13.84
N VAL A 27 7.96 -1.50 12.72
CA VAL A 27 9.26 -1.22 12.09
C VAL A 27 9.32 0.20 11.55
N SER A 28 8.27 0.72 10.91
CA SER A 28 8.26 2.08 10.37
C SER A 28 8.48 3.14 11.44
N ASN A 29 7.94 2.95 12.64
CA ASN A 29 8.16 3.87 13.76
C ASN A 29 9.56 3.73 14.39
N ALA A 30 10.10 2.52 14.44
CA ALA A 30 11.44 2.24 14.97
C ALA A 30 12.54 2.59 13.97
N LEU A 31 12.21 2.79 12.69
CA LEU A 31 13.17 2.89 11.60
C LEU A 31 14.23 3.99 11.76
N PRO A 32 13.93 5.21 12.23
CA PRO A 32 14.95 6.21 12.50
C PRO A 32 16.03 5.68 13.46
N ARG A 33 15.63 5.04 14.55
CA ARG A 33 16.55 4.45 15.54
C ARG A 33 17.35 3.29 14.93
N ILE A 34 16.68 2.41 14.17
CA ILE A 34 17.32 1.27 13.49
C ILE A 34 18.44 1.75 12.56
N ILE A 35 18.14 2.76 11.73
CA ILE A 35 19.09 3.31 10.76
C ILE A 35 20.27 3.99 11.46
N THR A 36 20.02 4.71 12.54
CA THR A 36 21.08 5.32 13.34
C THR A 36 22.01 4.26 13.95
N ASP A 37 21.46 3.22 14.55
CA ASP A 37 22.25 2.13 15.17
C ASP A 37 23.05 1.33 14.13
N LEU A 38 22.52 1.15 12.90
CA LEU A 38 23.22 0.53 11.77
C LEU A 38 24.11 1.52 10.99
N ARG A 39 24.28 2.75 11.48
CA ARG A 39 25.09 3.82 10.87
C ARG A 39 24.70 4.13 9.42
N GLY A 40 23.40 4.02 9.10
CA GLY A 40 22.83 4.33 7.79
C GLY A 40 22.41 5.79 7.68
N GLY A 41 22.36 6.30 6.44
CA GLY A 41 21.86 7.64 6.12
C GLY A 41 20.39 7.60 5.63
N GLN A 42 19.91 8.77 5.16
CA GLN A 42 18.57 8.95 4.60
C GLN A 42 18.27 7.99 3.44
N SER A 43 19.26 7.71 2.60
CA SER A 43 19.14 6.76 1.50
C SER A 43 18.83 5.35 2.02
N ALA A 44 19.51 4.90 3.08
CA ALA A 44 19.24 3.60 3.72
C ALA A 44 17.82 3.53 4.29
N TYR A 45 17.34 4.62 4.94
CA TYR A 45 15.96 4.75 5.42
C TYR A 45 14.95 4.51 4.30
N THR A 46 15.12 5.23 3.20
CA THR A 46 14.24 5.11 2.02
C THR A 46 14.29 3.70 1.44
N TRP A 47 15.50 3.11 1.31
CA TRP A 47 15.65 1.76 0.75
C TRP A 47 15.01 0.67 1.60
N VAL A 48 15.08 0.75 2.93
CA VAL A 48 14.42 -0.22 3.84
C VAL A 48 12.91 -0.24 3.64
N VAL A 49 12.29 0.93 3.42
CA VAL A 49 10.84 1.02 3.13
C VAL A 49 10.56 0.58 1.70
N THR A 50 11.27 1.14 0.72
CA THR A 50 11.02 0.91 -0.70
C THR A 50 11.25 -0.55 -1.09
N SER A 51 12.27 -1.23 -0.55
CA SER A 51 12.56 -2.63 -0.86
C SER A 51 11.41 -3.57 -0.50
N THR A 52 10.75 -3.32 0.64
CA THR A 52 9.57 -4.10 1.04
C THR A 52 8.39 -3.83 0.12
N LEU A 53 8.11 -2.55 -0.19
CA LEU A 53 7.03 -2.18 -1.09
C LEU A 53 7.27 -2.72 -2.51
N LEU A 54 8.51 -2.66 -2.99
CA LEU A 54 8.92 -3.21 -4.29
C LEU A 54 8.66 -4.72 -4.34
N ALA A 55 9.17 -5.46 -3.35
CA ALA A 55 8.98 -6.91 -3.30
C ALA A 55 7.50 -7.30 -3.16
N THR A 56 6.74 -6.57 -2.33
CA THR A 56 5.28 -6.73 -2.20
C THR A 56 4.59 -6.53 -3.53
N THR A 57 4.91 -5.43 -4.21
CA THR A 57 4.31 -5.07 -5.50
C THR A 57 4.62 -6.11 -6.57
N ALA A 58 5.90 -6.45 -6.73
CA ALA A 58 6.36 -7.36 -7.76
C ALA A 58 5.79 -8.78 -7.61
N THR A 59 5.59 -9.24 -6.38
CA THR A 59 5.13 -10.61 -6.11
C THR A 59 3.62 -10.76 -5.99
N THR A 60 2.86 -9.66 -5.79
CA THR A 60 1.39 -9.69 -5.69
C THR A 60 0.70 -10.39 -6.87
N PRO A 61 1.02 -10.11 -8.16
CA PRO A 61 0.41 -10.83 -9.28
C PRO A 61 0.77 -12.32 -9.30
N ILE A 62 1.99 -12.66 -8.90
CA ILE A 62 2.47 -14.05 -8.83
C ILE A 62 1.60 -14.84 -7.85
N TRP A 63 1.42 -14.33 -6.62
CA TRP A 63 0.57 -14.96 -5.62
C TRP A 63 -0.89 -15.06 -6.06
N GLY A 64 -1.40 -14.02 -6.75
CA GLY A 64 -2.74 -14.04 -7.33
C GLY A 64 -2.91 -15.17 -8.32
N LYS A 65 -1.99 -15.33 -9.26
CA LYS A 65 -2.01 -16.40 -10.26
C LYS A 65 -1.82 -17.79 -9.63
N LEU A 66 -0.90 -17.92 -8.68
CA LEU A 66 -0.72 -19.16 -7.94
C LEU A 66 -2.01 -19.59 -7.22
N SER A 67 -2.84 -18.64 -6.79
CA SER A 67 -4.13 -18.95 -6.13
C SER A 67 -5.16 -19.61 -7.04
N ASP A 68 -5.02 -19.47 -8.35
CA ASP A 68 -5.86 -20.12 -9.34
C ASP A 68 -5.41 -21.56 -9.61
N LEU A 69 -4.15 -21.89 -9.28
CA LEU A 69 -3.49 -23.17 -9.57
C LEU A 69 -3.40 -24.09 -8.37
N PHE A 70 -3.13 -23.51 -7.20
CA PHE A 70 -2.83 -24.26 -5.99
C PHE A 70 -3.85 -24.01 -4.88
N SER A 71 -3.78 -24.80 -3.85
CA SER A 71 -4.60 -24.62 -2.65
C SER A 71 -4.35 -23.24 -2.03
N LYS A 72 -5.39 -22.41 -2.00
CA LYS A 72 -5.36 -21.08 -1.40
C LYS A 72 -4.93 -21.13 0.07
N LYS A 73 -5.29 -22.22 0.78
CA LYS A 73 -4.87 -22.47 2.16
C LYS A 73 -3.35 -22.63 2.25
N LEU A 74 -2.77 -23.49 1.41
CA LEU A 74 -1.32 -23.72 1.39
C LEU A 74 -0.58 -22.44 1.06
N LEU A 75 -1.05 -21.68 0.07
CA LEU A 75 -0.41 -20.44 -0.37
C LEU A 75 -0.43 -19.37 0.71
N VAL A 76 -1.53 -19.17 1.43
CA VAL A 76 -1.60 -18.22 2.53
C VAL A 76 -0.67 -18.61 3.68
N GLN A 77 -0.57 -19.90 3.98
CA GLN A 77 0.37 -20.38 4.99
C GLN A 77 1.82 -20.19 4.55
N LEU A 78 2.14 -20.49 3.29
CA LEU A 78 3.47 -20.28 2.74
C LEU A 78 3.86 -18.79 2.74
N SER A 79 2.95 -17.90 2.32
CA SER A 79 3.20 -16.46 2.34
C SER A 79 3.46 -15.94 3.76
N LEU A 80 2.74 -16.46 4.75
CA LEU A 80 2.95 -16.11 6.15
C LEU A 80 4.28 -16.64 6.68
N VAL A 81 4.67 -17.86 6.32
CA VAL A 81 5.99 -18.43 6.68
C VAL A 81 7.12 -17.61 6.08
N VAL A 82 7.03 -17.26 4.79
CA VAL A 82 8.04 -16.40 4.12
C VAL A 82 8.14 -15.03 4.80
N PHE A 83 7.00 -14.43 5.16
CA PHE A 83 6.95 -13.17 5.89
C PHE A 83 7.66 -13.25 7.25
N VAL A 84 7.40 -14.30 8.02
CA VAL A 84 8.00 -14.54 9.34
C VAL A 84 9.50 -14.80 9.22
N LEU A 85 9.92 -15.61 8.25
CA LEU A 85 11.35 -15.84 7.99
C LEU A 85 12.07 -14.53 7.68
N GLY A 86 11.51 -13.70 6.80
CA GLY A 86 12.05 -12.37 6.53
C GLY A 86 12.12 -11.50 7.78
N SER A 87 11.12 -11.55 8.65
CA SER A 87 11.09 -10.82 9.92
C SER A 87 12.19 -11.31 10.87
N VAL A 88 12.32 -12.62 11.07
CA VAL A 88 13.35 -13.20 11.96
C VAL A 88 14.75 -12.85 11.48
N LEU A 89 15.01 -12.96 10.18
CA LEU A 89 16.31 -12.61 9.59
C LEU A 89 16.59 -11.10 9.71
N ALA A 90 15.58 -10.24 9.51
CA ALA A 90 15.73 -8.79 9.67
C ALA A 90 16.11 -8.38 11.11
N GLY A 91 15.59 -9.10 12.12
CA GLY A 91 15.97 -8.90 13.50
C GLY A 91 17.44 -9.28 13.82
N GLN A 92 18.07 -10.07 12.98
CA GLN A 92 19.49 -10.47 13.11
C GLN A 92 20.44 -9.59 12.30
N ALA A 93 19.94 -8.68 11.47
CA ALA A 93 20.75 -7.86 10.59
C ALA A 93 21.80 -7.03 11.37
N GLN A 94 23.01 -7.00 10.85
CA GLN A 94 24.16 -6.25 11.39
C GLN A 94 24.47 -5.01 10.54
N THR A 95 24.02 -5.00 9.28
CA THR A 95 24.25 -3.92 8.33
C THR A 95 22.94 -3.48 7.69
N THR A 96 22.90 -2.24 7.17
CA THR A 96 21.72 -1.74 6.41
C THR A 96 21.47 -2.57 5.16
N GLY A 97 22.51 -3.09 4.49
CA GLY A 97 22.36 -3.96 3.33
C GLY A 97 21.69 -5.29 3.64
N GLU A 98 22.09 -5.95 4.73
CA GLU A 98 21.43 -7.18 5.22
C GLU A 98 19.96 -6.90 5.58
N LEU A 99 19.70 -5.79 6.27
CA LEU A 99 18.34 -5.39 6.61
C LEU A 99 17.48 -5.22 5.35
N ILE A 100 17.99 -4.52 4.33
CA ILE A 100 17.29 -4.33 3.05
C ILE A 100 17.00 -5.68 2.39
N ALA A 101 17.96 -6.60 2.33
CA ALA A 101 17.76 -7.93 1.77
C ALA A 101 16.67 -8.73 2.52
N CYS A 102 16.68 -8.70 3.85
CA CYS A 102 15.64 -9.33 4.68
C CYS A 102 14.26 -8.70 4.47
N ARG A 103 14.20 -7.38 4.26
CA ARG A 103 12.98 -6.64 3.94
C ARG A 103 12.40 -7.03 2.57
N VAL A 104 13.24 -7.40 1.59
CA VAL A 104 12.77 -8.00 0.34
C VAL A 104 12.05 -9.32 0.60
N VAL A 105 12.65 -10.22 1.38
CA VAL A 105 12.03 -11.52 1.73
C VAL A 105 10.69 -11.30 2.46
N GLN A 106 10.65 -10.38 3.41
CA GLN A 106 9.43 -10.02 4.14
C GLN A 106 8.36 -9.47 3.18
N GLY A 107 8.76 -8.62 2.22
CA GLY A 107 7.86 -8.07 1.20
C GLY A 107 7.26 -9.13 0.28
N VAL A 108 8.01 -10.17 -0.09
CA VAL A 108 7.48 -11.32 -0.84
C VAL A 108 6.33 -11.99 -0.09
N GLY A 109 6.47 -12.23 1.21
CA GLY A 109 5.40 -12.79 2.04
C GLY A 109 4.21 -11.84 2.20
N ALA A 110 4.46 -10.54 2.41
CA ALA A 110 3.42 -9.52 2.53
C ALA A 110 2.57 -9.40 1.25
N GLY A 111 3.20 -9.48 0.08
CA GLY A 111 2.51 -9.52 -1.22
C GLY A 111 1.53 -10.67 -1.32
N GLY A 112 1.94 -11.86 -0.86
CA GLY A 112 1.07 -13.04 -0.79
C GLY A 112 -0.11 -12.86 0.15
N LEU A 113 0.14 -12.38 1.37
CA LEU A 113 -0.94 -12.13 2.35
C LEU A 113 -1.97 -11.14 1.81
N THR A 114 -1.51 -10.06 1.16
CA THR A 114 -2.39 -9.02 0.60
C THR A 114 -3.24 -9.55 -0.57
N ALA A 115 -2.61 -10.24 -1.54
CA ALA A 115 -3.29 -10.77 -2.71
C ALA A 115 -4.29 -11.88 -2.32
N LEU A 116 -3.81 -12.86 -1.53
CA LEU A 116 -4.62 -14.03 -1.17
C LEU A 116 -5.79 -13.68 -0.25
N ALA A 117 -5.66 -12.65 0.60
CA ALA A 117 -6.77 -12.16 1.41
C ALA A 117 -7.94 -11.70 0.53
N GLN A 118 -7.67 -10.93 -0.51
CA GLN A 118 -8.69 -10.46 -1.44
C GLN A 118 -9.32 -11.62 -2.24
N VAL A 119 -8.48 -12.55 -2.71
CA VAL A 119 -8.94 -13.71 -3.49
C VAL A 119 -9.80 -14.65 -2.64
N ILE A 120 -9.36 -14.98 -1.42
CA ILE A 120 -10.09 -15.87 -0.52
C ILE A 120 -11.44 -15.27 -0.15
N MET A 121 -11.46 -13.99 0.20
CA MET A 121 -12.70 -13.26 0.48
C MET A 121 -13.64 -13.28 -0.74
N ALA A 122 -13.11 -13.07 -1.94
CA ALA A 122 -13.88 -13.07 -3.17
C ALA A 122 -14.48 -14.46 -3.52
N THR A 123 -13.77 -15.53 -3.18
CA THR A 123 -14.27 -16.90 -3.42
C THR A 123 -15.32 -17.36 -2.41
N MET A 124 -15.26 -16.86 -1.18
CA MET A 124 -16.16 -17.26 -0.09
C MET A 124 -17.44 -16.45 -0.01
N ILE A 125 -17.40 -15.17 -0.42
CA ILE A 125 -18.45 -14.18 -0.15
C ILE A 125 -18.94 -13.59 -1.47
N ALA A 126 -20.27 -13.58 -1.65
CA ALA A 126 -20.89 -12.94 -2.81
C ALA A 126 -20.60 -11.42 -2.84
N PRO A 127 -20.47 -10.79 -4.03
CA PRO A 127 -20.09 -9.39 -4.16
C PRO A 127 -20.92 -8.43 -3.30
N ARG A 128 -22.24 -8.65 -3.24
CA ARG A 128 -23.15 -7.81 -2.45
C ARG A 128 -22.90 -7.89 -0.94
N GLU A 129 -22.47 -9.04 -0.42
CA GLU A 129 -22.24 -9.27 1.01
C GLU A 129 -20.84 -8.84 1.47
N ARG A 130 -19.89 -8.67 0.54
CA ARG A 130 -18.49 -8.31 0.86
C ARG A 130 -18.36 -7.01 1.62
N GLY A 131 -19.23 -6.04 1.37
CA GLY A 131 -19.26 -4.78 2.09
C GLY A 131 -19.37 -4.94 3.61
N ARG A 132 -20.17 -5.91 4.06
CA ARG A 132 -20.32 -6.24 5.50
C ARG A 132 -19.01 -6.74 6.11
N TYR A 133 -18.24 -7.54 5.38
CA TYR A 133 -16.97 -8.12 5.87
C TYR A 133 -15.79 -7.16 5.71
N SER A 134 -15.91 -6.13 4.86
CA SER A 134 -14.89 -5.07 4.73
C SER A 134 -14.64 -4.33 6.05
N GLY A 135 -15.66 -4.24 6.92
CA GLY A 135 -15.51 -3.66 8.26
C GLY A 135 -14.52 -4.42 9.14
N TYR A 136 -14.47 -5.76 9.06
CA TYR A 136 -13.49 -6.55 9.81
C TYR A 136 -12.08 -6.33 9.29
N LEU A 137 -11.89 -6.22 7.97
CA LEU A 137 -10.61 -5.85 7.38
C LEU A 137 -10.16 -4.46 7.84
N GLY A 138 -11.07 -3.49 7.82
CA GLY A 138 -10.81 -2.13 8.31
C GLY A 138 -10.44 -2.11 9.80
N ALA A 139 -11.13 -2.91 10.63
CA ALA A 139 -10.83 -3.02 12.06
C ALA A 139 -9.42 -3.60 12.30
N VAL A 140 -9.06 -4.66 11.57
CA VAL A 140 -7.72 -5.27 11.66
C VAL A 140 -6.64 -4.28 11.22
N MET A 141 -6.88 -3.55 10.13
CA MET A 141 -5.96 -2.50 9.68
C MET A 141 -5.80 -1.41 10.74
N ALA A 142 -6.91 -0.94 11.33
CA ALA A 142 -6.87 0.10 12.36
C ALA A 142 -6.10 -0.38 13.60
N VAL A 143 -6.43 -1.56 14.14
CA VAL A 143 -5.79 -2.11 15.34
C VAL A 143 -4.30 -2.38 15.08
N GLY A 144 -3.93 -2.93 13.93
CA GLY A 144 -2.54 -3.16 13.55
C GLY A 144 -1.75 -1.85 13.41
N THR A 145 -2.36 -0.83 12.81
CA THR A 145 -1.71 0.47 12.61
C THR A 145 -1.58 1.27 13.90
N ILE A 146 -2.57 1.23 14.80
CA ILE A 146 -2.50 1.86 16.13
C ILE A 146 -1.53 1.10 17.04
N GLY A 147 -1.62 -0.23 17.04
CA GLY A 147 -0.77 -1.09 17.87
C GLY A 147 0.71 -0.96 17.55
N GLY A 148 1.04 -0.69 16.27
CA GLY A 148 2.43 -0.55 15.82
C GLY A 148 3.22 0.51 16.58
N PRO A 149 2.83 1.78 16.55
CA PRO A 149 3.51 2.85 17.28
C PRO A 149 3.60 2.59 18.78
N LEU A 150 2.53 2.08 19.39
CA LEU A 150 2.50 1.78 20.83
C LEU A 150 3.49 0.67 21.18
N ILE A 151 3.42 -0.45 20.48
CA ILE A 151 4.31 -1.60 20.72
C ILE A 151 5.74 -1.26 20.30
N GLY A 152 5.93 -0.62 19.14
CA GLY A 152 7.24 -0.21 18.64
C GLY A 152 7.91 0.82 19.55
N GLY A 153 7.15 1.80 20.04
CA GLY A 153 7.63 2.80 21.00
C GLY A 153 8.09 2.14 22.31
N VAL A 154 7.26 1.31 22.91
CA VAL A 154 7.61 0.56 24.14
C VAL A 154 8.87 -0.29 23.93
N ILE A 155 8.99 -0.97 22.79
CA ILE A 155 10.17 -1.79 22.48
C ILE A 155 11.43 -0.93 22.36
N VAL A 156 11.36 0.20 21.65
CA VAL A 156 12.53 1.08 21.39
C VAL A 156 12.92 1.84 22.67
N ASP A 157 11.94 2.27 23.46
CA ASP A 157 12.17 3.02 24.71
C ASP A 157 12.67 2.12 25.84
N THR A 158 12.50 0.79 25.73
CA THR A 158 12.94 -0.17 26.73
C THR A 158 14.39 -0.59 26.48
N SER A 159 15.31 -0.14 27.32
CA SER A 159 16.77 -0.26 27.12
C SER A 159 17.29 -1.69 26.95
N TRP A 160 16.63 -2.71 27.54
CA TRP A 160 17.04 -4.11 27.49
C TRP A 160 16.45 -4.90 26.31
N LEU A 161 15.36 -4.39 25.63
CA LEU A 161 14.76 -5.04 24.48
C LEU A 161 15.51 -4.70 23.18
N GLY A 162 15.71 -3.42 22.93
CA GLY A 162 16.31 -2.92 21.68
C GLY A 162 15.41 -3.10 20.45
N TRP A 163 15.73 -2.40 19.36
CA TRP A 163 14.94 -2.35 18.14
C TRP A 163 14.74 -3.70 17.42
N ARG A 164 15.62 -4.67 17.66
CA ARG A 164 15.52 -6.00 17.04
C ARG A 164 14.22 -6.71 17.38
N TRP A 165 13.68 -6.47 18.56
CA TRP A 165 12.39 -7.02 18.98
C TRP A 165 11.20 -6.48 18.18
N CYS A 166 11.34 -5.36 17.49
CA CYS A 166 10.33 -4.86 16.56
C CYS A 166 10.03 -5.86 15.42
N PHE A 167 11.02 -6.68 15.05
CA PHE A 167 10.85 -7.73 14.05
C PHE A 167 10.32 -9.05 14.66
N TYR A 168 10.61 -9.33 15.93
CA TYR A 168 10.19 -10.58 16.57
C TYR A 168 8.78 -10.52 17.16
N VAL A 169 8.27 -9.35 17.48
CA VAL A 169 6.95 -9.19 18.13
C VAL A 169 5.80 -9.78 17.31
N GLY A 170 5.90 -9.79 15.99
CA GLY A 170 4.91 -10.38 15.09
C GLY A 170 4.93 -11.91 15.05
N VAL A 171 6.04 -12.56 15.44
CA VAL A 171 6.24 -14.01 15.29
C VAL A 171 5.22 -14.85 16.09
N PRO A 172 4.95 -14.57 17.38
CA PRO A 172 3.96 -15.32 18.15
C PRO A 172 2.56 -15.25 17.53
N PHE A 173 2.16 -14.06 17.05
CA PHE A 173 0.86 -13.87 16.38
C PHE A 173 0.81 -14.60 15.03
N ALA A 174 1.93 -14.67 14.31
CA ALA A 174 2.02 -15.42 13.05
C ALA A 174 1.90 -16.93 13.28
N VAL A 175 2.51 -17.46 14.32
CA VAL A 175 2.35 -18.87 14.70
C VAL A 175 0.89 -19.16 15.05
N LEU A 176 0.25 -18.28 15.81
CA LEU A 176 -1.17 -18.39 16.11
C LEU A 176 -2.02 -18.34 14.83
N ALA A 177 -1.71 -17.43 13.91
CA ALA A 177 -2.39 -17.33 12.61
C ALA A 177 -2.25 -18.62 11.80
N LEU A 178 -1.06 -19.24 11.76
CA LEU A 178 -0.85 -20.52 11.08
C LEU A 178 -1.69 -21.64 11.69
N ILE A 179 -1.78 -21.72 13.02
CA ILE A 179 -2.59 -22.72 13.74
C ILE A 179 -4.07 -22.51 13.42
N VAL A 180 -4.55 -21.27 13.48
CA VAL A 180 -5.95 -20.94 13.19
C VAL A 180 -6.27 -21.24 11.72
N LEU A 181 -5.44 -20.80 10.76
CA LEU A 181 -5.61 -21.11 9.33
C LEU A 181 -5.64 -22.62 9.07
N GLN A 182 -4.77 -23.38 9.76
CA GLN A 182 -4.74 -24.83 9.59
C GLN A 182 -6.06 -25.48 10.02
N ARG A 183 -6.69 -24.98 11.08
CA ARG A 183 -7.93 -25.56 11.64
C ARG A 183 -9.20 -25.04 10.96
N THR A 184 -9.25 -23.76 10.59
CA THR A 184 -10.49 -23.09 10.17
C THR A 184 -10.65 -22.97 8.66
N LEU A 185 -9.55 -22.81 7.89
CA LEU A 185 -9.65 -22.57 6.46
C LEU A 185 -9.81 -23.90 5.71
N ARG A 186 -11.05 -24.17 5.27
CA ARG A 186 -11.42 -25.35 4.46
C ARG A 186 -12.04 -24.87 3.15
N LEU A 187 -11.21 -24.72 2.12
CA LEU A 187 -11.65 -24.34 0.79
C LEU A 187 -11.51 -25.52 -0.17
N PRO A 188 -12.48 -25.72 -1.09
CA PRO A 188 -12.36 -26.75 -2.11
C PRO A 188 -11.13 -26.46 -3.00
N VAL A 189 -10.33 -27.49 -3.22
CA VAL A 189 -9.19 -27.39 -4.13
C VAL A 189 -9.68 -27.70 -5.53
N VAL A 190 -9.82 -26.69 -6.36
CA VAL A 190 -10.07 -26.87 -7.80
C VAL A 190 -8.71 -26.95 -8.46
N LYS A 191 -8.24 -28.16 -8.77
CA LYS A 191 -7.02 -28.34 -9.55
C LYS A 191 -7.29 -27.95 -11.00
N ARG A 192 -6.54 -27.00 -11.51
CA ARG A 192 -6.47 -26.67 -12.93
C ARG A 192 -5.08 -27.02 -13.44
N GLU A 193 -5.01 -27.66 -14.60
CA GLU A 193 -3.75 -27.82 -15.32
C GLU A 193 -3.47 -26.52 -16.08
N VAL A 194 -2.66 -25.65 -15.50
CA VAL A 194 -2.30 -24.35 -16.09
C VAL A 194 -0.79 -24.20 -16.08
N LYS A 195 -0.24 -23.65 -17.15
CA LYS A 195 1.19 -23.33 -17.25
C LYS A 195 1.43 -21.92 -16.71
N ILE A 196 2.33 -21.81 -15.72
CA ILE A 196 2.74 -20.50 -15.19
C ILE A 196 3.60 -19.79 -16.22
N ASP A 197 3.26 -18.56 -16.55
CA ASP A 197 4.09 -17.68 -17.38
C ASP A 197 5.24 -17.06 -16.56
N TRP A 198 6.31 -17.85 -16.39
CA TRP A 198 7.51 -17.38 -15.68
C TRP A 198 8.21 -16.21 -16.39
N TRP A 199 8.13 -16.14 -17.72
CA TRP A 199 8.72 -15.03 -18.48
C TRP A 199 7.94 -13.73 -18.24
N GLY A 200 6.62 -13.76 -18.29
CA GLY A 200 5.78 -12.61 -17.95
C GLY A 200 6.04 -12.14 -16.51
N ALA A 201 6.06 -13.06 -15.55
CA ALA A 201 6.36 -12.76 -14.15
C ALA A 201 7.72 -12.07 -13.98
N THR A 202 8.77 -12.61 -14.60
CA THR A 202 10.13 -12.06 -14.51
C THR A 202 10.23 -10.69 -15.15
N LEU A 203 9.64 -10.50 -16.33
CA LEU A 203 9.66 -9.22 -17.05
C LEU A 203 8.87 -8.12 -16.32
N ILE A 204 7.69 -8.44 -15.78
CA ILE A 204 6.91 -7.50 -14.96
C ILE A 204 7.70 -7.10 -13.72
N THR A 205 8.24 -8.08 -12.99
CA THR A 205 9.07 -7.85 -11.81
C THR A 205 10.27 -6.97 -12.13
N ALA A 206 11.01 -7.27 -13.20
CA ALA A 206 12.18 -6.51 -13.63
C ALA A 206 11.82 -5.08 -14.04
N ALA A 207 10.73 -4.89 -14.81
CA ALA A 207 10.26 -3.58 -15.23
C ALA A 207 9.88 -2.69 -14.01
N VAL A 208 9.10 -3.24 -13.09
CA VAL A 208 8.68 -2.54 -11.87
C VAL A 208 9.87 -2.25 -10.98
N SER A 209 10.78 -3.21 -10.80
CA SER A 209 11.99 -3.04 -9.99
C SER A 209 12.87 -1.93 -10.55
N LEU A 210 13.12 -1.93 -11.87
CA LEU A 210 13.95 -0.92 -12.52
C LEU A 210 13.32 0.48 -12.41
N LEU A 211 11.99 0.57 -12.59
CA LEU A 211 11.25 1.82 -12.43
C LEU A 211 11.36 2.38 -11.00
N LEU A 212 11.15 1.54 -9.98
CA LEU A 212 11.19 1.97 -8.58
C LEU A 212 12.62 2.29 -8.12
N VAL A 213 13.63 1.53 -8.60
CA VAL A 213 15.04 1.83 -8.35
C VAL A 213 15.40 3.18 -8.97
N TRP A 214 14.95 3.45 -10.21
CA TRP A 214 15.17 4.75 -10.83
C TRP A 214 14.55 5.89 -10.01
N ILE A 215 13.26 5.83 -9.69
CA ILE A 215 12.57 6.88 -8.92
C ILE A 215 13.25 7.12 -7.56
N THR A 216 13.74 6.06 -6.91
CA THR A 216 14.37 6.16 -5.58
C THR A 216 15.76 6.78 -5.63
N LEU A 217 16.51 6.57 -6.71
CA LEU A 217 17.90 7.07 -6.85
C LEU A 217 17.98 8.40 -7.60
N ALA A 218 16.96 8.75 -8.38
CA ALA A 218 16.91 10.02 -9.10
C ALA A 218 16.80 11.20 -8.11
N GLY A 219 17.66 12.19 -8.32
CA GLY A 219 17.79 13.36 -7.43
C GLY A 219 18.73 13.16 -6.23
N ASP A 220 19.22 11.91 -5.97
CA ASP A 220 20.19 11.61 -4.91
C ASP A 220 21.53 11.15 -5.52
N ARG A 221 21.54 10.12 -6.36
CA ARG A 221 22.72 9.56 -7.00
C ARG A 221 23.02 10.13 -8.39
N TYR A 222 22.00 10.59 -9.09
CA TYR A 222 22.07 11.21 -10.43
C TYR A 222 20.86 12.13 -10.65
N ASP A 223 21.03 13.10 -11.53
CA ASP A 223 19.96 14.07 -11.82
C ASP A 223 18.76 13.41 -12.49
N TRP A 224 17.55 13.97 -12.26
CA TRP A 224 16.31 13.54 -12.90
C TRP A 224 16.43 13.56 -14.43
N ILE A 225 17.13 14.57 -14.97
CA ILE A 225 17.42 14.71 -16.41
C ILE A 225 18.89 14.38 -16.64
N SER A 226 19.21 13.08 -16.68
CA SER A 226 20.55 12.57 -16.92
C SER A 226 20.50 11.36 -17.88
N TRP A 227 21.63 11.00 -18.45
CA TRP A 227 21.69 9.82 -19.33
C TRP A 227 21.35 8.53 -18.57
N GLN A 228 21.74 8.42 -17.29
CA GLN A 228 21.40 7.31 -16.40
C GLN A 228 19.87 7.19 -16.24
N SER A 229 19.20 8.30 -15.95
CA SER A 229 17.73 8.37 -15.88
C SER A 229 17.09 7.92 -17.19
N GLY A 230 17.62 8.43 -18.32
CA GLY A 230 17.15 8.05 -19.66
C GLY A 230 17.26 6.54 -19.92
N VAL A 231 18.40 5.93 -19.59
CA VAL A 231 18.62 4.49 -19.77
C VAL A 231 17.70 3.66 -18.88
N MET A 232 17.53 4.04 -17.60
CA MET A 232 16.68 3.30 -16.67
C MET A 232 15.19 3.39 -17.04
N VAL A 233 14.71 4.58 -17.43
CA VAL A 233 13.32 4.76 -17.87
C VAL A 233 13.07 4.03 -19.18
N ALA A 234 13.97 4.14 -20.15
CA ALA A 234 13.87 3.41 -21.41
C ALA A 234 13.93 1.89 -21.19
N GLY A 235 14.80 1.44 -20.30
CA GLY A 235 14.91 0.03 -19.89
C GLY A 235 13.62 -0.49 -19.25
N ALA A 236 13.06 0.26 -18.29
CA ALA A 236 11.80 -0.08 -17.65
C ALA A 236 10.63 -0.12 -18.66
N ALA A 237 10.56 0.86 -19.57
CA ALA A 237 9.57 0.90 -20.64
C ALA A 237 9.71 -0.28 -21.62
N LEU A 238 10.94 -0.61 -21.99
CA LEU A 238 11.24 -1.75 -22.88
C LEU A 238 10.84 -3.08 -22.20
N LEU A 239 11.22 -3.28 -20.94
CA LEU A 239 10.85 -4.47 -20.17
C LEU A 239 9.33 -4.57 -20.02
N GLY A 240 8.65 -3.45 -19.75
CA GLY A 240 7.18 -3.39 -19.67
C GLY A 240 6.52 -3.72 -21.03
N ALA A 241 7.06 -3.20 -22.14
CA ALA A 241 6.57 -3.52 -23.47
C ALA A 241 6.79 -5.00 -23.83
N LEU A 242 7.95 -5.55 -23.47
CA LEU A 242 8.23 -6.99 -23.63
C LEU A 242 7.30 -7.84 -22.77
N ALA A 243 7.08 -7.45 -21.52
CA ALA A 243 6.11 -8.10 -20.63
C ALA A 243 4.72 -8.12 -21.26
N ALA A 244 4.22 -6.97 -21.72
CA ALA A 244 2.91 -6.86 -22.39
C ALA A 244 2.83 -7.72 -23.67
N ARG A 245 3.94 -7.87 -24.40
CA ARG A 245 4.00 -8.74 -25.59
C ARG A 245 3.98 -10.22 -25.24
N VAL A 246 4.69 -10.63 -24.18
CA VAL A 246 4.70 -12.01 -23.68
C VAL A 246 3.31 -12.36 -23.12
N GLU A 247 2.76 -11.51 -22.26
CA GLU A 247 1.42 -11.67 -21.68
C GLU A 247 0.31 -11.82 -22.74
N LYS A 248 0.40 -11.10 -23.87
CA LYS A 248 -0.55 -11.23 -24.99
C LYS A 248 -0.47 -12.58 -25.69
N ARG A 249 0.64 -13.30 -25.59
CA ARG A 249 0.88 -14.59 -26.24
C ARG A 249 0.82 -15.77 -25.29
N ALA A 250 0.89 -15.51 -23.99
CA ALA A 250 0.81 -16.53 -22.97
C ALA A 250 -0.59 -17.18 -22.95
N ALA A 251 -0.63 -18.49 -22.82
CA ALA A 251 -1.89 -19.23 -22.67
C ALA A 251 -2.61 -18.83 -21.38
N ASP A 252 -1.83 -18.56 -20.33
CA ASP A 252 -2.30 -18.21 -18.98
C ASP A 252 -1.53 -16.99 -18.43
N PRO A 253 -1.83 -15.77 -18.89
CA PRO A 253 -1.09 -14.58 -18.52
C PRO A 253 -1.23 -14.25 -17.03
N MET A 254 -0.19 -13.63 -16.43
CA MET A 254 -0.19 -13.14 -15.05
C MET A 254 -1.13 -11.96 -14.85
N ILE A 255 -1.06 -11.01 -15.78
CA ILE A 255 -1.93 -9.84 -15.85
C ILE A 255 -2.71 -9.93 -17.16
N PRO A 256 -3.89 -10.58 -17.18
CA PRO A 256 -4.60 -10.84 -18.43
C PRO A 256 -4.93 -9.54 -19.18
N PRO A 257 -4.39 -9.30 -20.39
CA PRO A 257 -4.59 -8.04 -21.09
C PRO A 257 -6.05 -7.78 -21.48
N HIS A 258 -6.87 -8.82 -21.60
CA HIS A 258 -8.29 -8.68 -21.90
C HIS A 258 -9.08 -8.00 -20.77
N LEU A 259 -8.60 -8.07 -19.51
CA LEU A 259 -9.22 -7.36 -18.39
C LEU A 259 -9.25 -5.84 -18.64
N PHE A 260 -8.21 -5.28 -19.26
CA PHE A 260 -8.13 -3.85 -19.58
C PHE A 260 -9.01 -3.39 -20.73
N ARG A 261 -9.63 -4.31 -21.46
CA ARG A 261 -10.70 -3.96 -22.41
C ARG A 261 -11.98 -3.53 -21.68
N ASN A 262 -12.14 -3.95 -20.44
CA ASN A 262 -13.25 -3.52 -19.61
C ASN A 262 -12.93 -2.14 -19.00
N ARG A 263 -13.69 -1.13 -19.42
CA ARG A 263 -13.53 0.26 -18.96
C ARG A 263 -13.58 0.41 -17.43
N THR A 264 -14.44 -0.35 -16.75
CA THR A 264 -14.54 -0.32 -15.28
C THR A 264 -13.24 -0.78 -14.64
N ILE A 265 -12.62 -1.84 -15.16
CA ILE A 265 -11.35 -2.36 -14.63
C ILE A 265 -10.22 -1.35 -14.85
N THR A 266 -10.08 -0.83 -16.07
CA THR A 266 -9.03 0.15 -16.38
C THR A 266 -9.14 1.41 -15.50
N LEU A 267 -10.33 1.96 -15.35
CA LEU A 267 -10.56 3.14 -14.50
C LEU A 267 -10.36 2.83 -13.02
N ALA A 268 -10.77 1.65 -12.55
CA ALA A 268 -10.53 1.22 -11.17
C ALA A 268 -9.03 1.02 -10.87
N VAL A 269 -8.26 0.54 -11.84
CA VAL A 269 -6.80 0.42 -11.75
C VAL A 269 -6.17 1.81 -11.63
N ILE A 270 -6.55 2.77 -12.48
CA ILE A 270 -6.04 4.16 -12.41
C ILE A 270 -6.38 4.78 -11.04
N ALA A 271 -7.62 4.64 -10.58
CA ALA A 271 -8.02 5.11 -9.26
C ALA A 271 -7.23 4.41 -8.14
N SER A 272 -6.93 3.11 -8.27
CA SER A 272 -6.17 2.34 -7.27
C SER A 272 -4.72 2.81 -7.16
N ILE A 273 -4.07 3.19 -8.27
CA ILE A 273 -2.73 3.80 -8.26
C ILE A 273 -2.78 5.09 -7.44
N ALA A 274 -3.74 5.96 -7.73
CA ALA A 274 -3.87 7.25 -7.05
C ALA A 274 -4.17 7.11 -5.55
N VAL A 275 -5.06 6.19 -5.18
CA VAL A 275 -5.35 5.86 -3.76
C VAL A 275 -4.11 5.27 -3.08
N GLY A 276 -3.32 4.48 -3.80
CA GLY A 276 -2.05 3.92 -3.31
C GLY A 276 -1.04 5.01 -2.97
N VAL A 277 -0.81 5.98 -3.88
CA VAL A 277 0.06 7.14 -3.62
C VAL A 277 -0.36 7.84 -2.33
N GLY A 278 -1.65 8.10 -2.19
CA GLY A 278 -2.19 8.80 -1.03
C GLY A 278 -2.05 8.03 0.28
N MET A 279 -2.42 6.78 0.28
CA MET A 279 -2.41 5.93 1.47
C MET A 279 -0.98 5.73 2.03
N PHE A 280 -0.05 5.32 1.17
CA PHE A 280 1.32 5.04 1.60
C PHE A 280 2.11 6.33 1.83
N GLY A 281 1.93 7.35 0.99
CA GLY A 281 2.55 8.65 1.19
C GLY A 281 2.15 9.30 2.52
N ALA A 282 0.85 9.35 2.82
CA ALA A 282 0.39 9.87 4.10
C ALA A 282 0.92 9.06 5.29
N SER A 283 0.89 7.72 5.22
CA SER A 283 1.35 6.86 6.32
C SER A 283 2.84 7.06 6.65
N VAL A 284 3.69 7.24 5.63
CA VAL A 284 5.14 7.40 5.82
C VAL A 284 5.50 8.81 6.28
N PHE A 285 5.01 9.83 5.57
CA PHE A 285 5.48 11.20 5.77
C PHE A 285 4.81 11.93 6.93
N LEU A 286 3.60 11.55 7.34
CA LEU A 286 3.00 12.07 8.57
C LEU A 286 3.79 11.65 9.80
N GLY A 287 4.25 10.40 9.86
CA GLY A 287 5.11 9.94 10.93
C GLY A 287 6.40 10.74 11.03
N GLN A 288 7.05 11.00 9.89
CA GLN A 288 8.27 11.79 9.82
C GLN A 288 8.03 13.27 10.18
N TYR A 289 6.94 13.86 9.72
CA TYR A 289 6.54 15.23 10.07
C TYR A 289 6.34 15.37 11.59
N PHE A 290 5.58 14.49 12.22
CA PHE A 290 5.34 14.58 13.66
C PHE A 290 6.61 14.38 14.49
N GLN A 291 7.51 13.49 14.07
CA GLN A 291 8.75 13.26 14.80
C GLN A 291 9.77 14.39 14.60
N ILE A 292 9.96 14.90 13.39
CA ILE A 292 11.00 15.89 13.10
C ILE A 292 10.48 17.32 13.25
N SER A 293 9.35 17.66 12.61
CA SER A 293 8.84 19.03 12.64
C SER A 293 8.15 19.40 13.95
N ARG A 294 7.56 18.41 14.65
CA ARG A 294 6.85 18.63 15.92
C ARG A 294 7.61 18.11 17.14
N GLY A 295 8.76 17.47 16.95
CA GLY A 295 9.55 16.89 18.03
C GLY A 295 8.80 15.82 18.84
N ALA A 296 7.77 15.17 18.27
CA ALA A 296 7.01 14.14 18.94
C ALA A 296 7.82 12.84 19.06
N SER A 297 7.66 12.14 20.19
CA SER A 297 8.21 10.79 20.30
C SER A 297 7.57 9.84 19.28
N PRO A 298 8.21 8.73 18.92
CA PRO A 298 7.65 7.74 18.01
C PRO A 298 6.24 7.28 18.42
N THR A 299 6.01 7.03 19.70
CA THR A 299 4.71 6.67 20.26
C THR A 299 3.66 7.79 20.04
N MET A 300 4.02 9.04 20.40
CA MET A 300 3.12 10.18 20.23
C MET A 300 2.82 10.44 18.76
N SER A 301 3.82 10.34 17.88
CA SER A 301 3.65 10.47 16.43
C SER A 301 2.60 9.49 15.90
N GLY A 302 2.66 8.24 16.31
CA GLY A 302 1.64 7.24 15.94
C GLY A 302 0.24 7.57 16.48
N LEU A 303 0.15 8.02 17.74
CA LEU A 303 -1.13 8.44 18.33
C LEU A 303 -1.72 9.65 17.60
N MET A 304 -0.88 10.58 17.15
CA MET A 304 -1.32 11.75 16.38
C MET A 304 -1.89 11.37 15.00
N THR A 305 -1.62 10.18 14.46
CA THR A 305 -2.24 9.69 13.20
C THR A 305 -3.60 9.02 13.40
N LEU A 306 -4.09 8.86 14.62
CA LEU A 306 -5.38 8.22 14.93
C LEU A 306 -6.59 8.79 14.17
N PRO A 307 -6.72 10.10 13.91
CA PRO A 307 -7.83 10.62 13.13
C PRO A 307 -7.91 10.04 11.72
N MET A 308 -6.76 9.81 11.06
CA MET A 308 -6.71 9.18 9.75
C MET A 308 -7.17 7.72 9.81
N ILE A 309 -6.69 6.97 10.80
CA ILE A 309 -7.04 5.56 10.97
C ILE A 309 -8.50 5.41 11.38
N GLY A 310 -8.99 6.28 12.26
CA GLY A 310 -10.40 6.35 12.65
C GLY A 310 -11.31 6.62 11.46
N GLY A 311 -10.95 7.58 10.61
CA GLY A 311 -11.66 7.87 9.37
C GLY A 311 -11.72 6.66 8.44
N LEU A 312 -10.60 5.96 8.24
CA LEU A 312 -10.53 4.74 7.43
C LEU A 312 -11.43 3.64 8.00
N LEU A 313 -11.38 3.38 9.31
CA LEU A 313 -12.19 2.36 9.98
C LEU A 313 -13.68 2.66 9.87
N VAL A 314 -14.07 3.89 10.21
CA VAL A 314 -15.47 4.32 10.17
C VAL A 314 -16.02 4.21 8.75
N SER A 315 -15.31 4.76 7.77
CA SER A 315 -15.81 4.76 6.39
C SER A 315 -15.86 3.36 5.79
N SER A 316 -14.85 2.53 5.99
CA SER A 316 -14.86 1.16 5.45
C SER A 316 -15.98 0.31 6.06
N THR A 317 -16.29 0.51 7.35
CA THR A 317 -17.34 -0.25 8.05
C THR A 317 -18.74 0.27 7.70
N VAL A 318 -18.97 1.57 7.82
CA VAL A 318 -20.29 2.18 7.60
C VAL A 318 -20.69 2.08 6.14
N VAL A 319 -19.80 2.51 5.24
CA VAL A 319 -20.07 2.49 3.80
C VAL A 319 -20.18 1.06 3.29
N GLY A 320 -19.38 0.13 3.78
CA GLY A 320 -19.50 -1.29 3.45
C GLY A 320 -20.89 -1.86 3.79
N ARG A 321 -21.45 -1.51 4.96
CA ARG A 321 -22.82 -1.90 5.35
C ARG A 321 -23.87 -1.27 4.46
N ILE A 322 -23.74 0.02 4.15
CA ILE A 322 -24.68 0.74 3.28
C ILE A 322 -24.68 0.15 1.86
N ILE A 323 -23.51 -0.14 1.31
CA ILE A 323 -23.39 -0.78 -0.01
C ILE A 323 -24.06 -2.17 0.00
N THR A 324 -23.85 -2.96 1.06
CA THR A 324 -24.51 -4.27 1.20
C THR A 324 -26.03 -4.15 1.18
N SER A 325 -26.61 -3.16 1.88
CA SER A 325 -28.05 -2.95 1.96
C SER A 325 -28.63 -2.36 0.67
N THR A 326 -27.98 -1.34 0.10
CA THR A 326 -28.51 -0.57 -1.04
C THR A 326 -28.11 -1.13 -2.40
N GLY A 327 -26.95 -1.82 -2.49
CA GLY A 327 -26.33 -2.25 -3.74
C GLY A 327 -25.65 -1.11 -4.53
N ARG A 328 -25.72 0.13 -4.05
CA ARG A 328 -25.12 1.32 -4.69
C ARG A 328 -23.71 1.53 -4.15
N TRP A 329 -22.72 1.49 -5.01
CA TRP A 329 -21.31 1.60 -4.62
C TRP A 329 -20.58 2.81 -5.23
N LYS A 330 -21.01 3.27 -6.43
CA LYS A 330 -20.31 4.34 -7.15
C LYS A 330 -20.33 5.67 -6.41
N SER A 331 -21.47 6.05 -5.84
CA SER A 331 -21.61 7.32 -5.11
C SER A 331 -20.61 7.43 -3.96
N TRP A 332 -20.34 6.31 -3.27
CA TRP A 332 -19.39 6.26 -2.17
C TRP A 332 -17.94 6.37 -2.64
N LEU A 333 -17.62 5.81 -3.81
CA LEU A 333 -16.30 6.00 -4.43
C LEU A 333 -16.08 7.46 -4.83
N VAL A 334 -17.09 8.13 -5.38
CA VAL A 334 -17.01 9.56 -5.74
C VAL A 334 -16.79 10.41 -4.48
N ILE A 335 -17.62 10.22 -3.45
CA ILE A 335 -17.48 10.95 -2.17
C ILE A 335 -16.09 10.70 -1.59
N GLY A 336 -15.63 9.44 -1.55
CA GLY A 336 -14.31 9.06 -1.06
C GLY A 336 -13.18 9.77 -1.80
N SER A 337 -13.25 9.84 -3.13
CA SER A 337 -12.25 10.52 -3.95
C SER A 337 -12.26 12.05 -3.75
N VAL A 338 -13.42 12.65 -3.55
CA VAL A 338 -13.55 14.09 -3.19
C VAL A 338 -12.89 14.35 -1.83
N LEU A 339 -13.20 13.54 -0.82
CA LEU A 339 -12.63 13.69 0.52
C LEU A 339 -11.12 13.50 0.52
N LEU A 340 -10.61 12.54 -0.25
CA LEU A 340 -9.19 12.28 -0.42
C LEU A 340 -8.48 13.49 -1.04
N THR A 341 -9.04 14.04 -2.11
CA THR A 341 -8.51 15.23 -2.81
C THR A 341 -8.51 16.45 -1.89
N ALA A 342 -9.64 16.70 -1.20
CA ALA A 342 -9.76 17.81 -0.26
C ALA A 342 -8.79 17.65 0.92
N GLY A 343 -8.65 16.43 1.45
CA GLY A 343 -7.71 16.12 2.52
C GLY A 343 -6.27 16.44 2.14
N PHE A 344 -5.82 16.05 0.93
CA PHE A 344 -4.48 16.38 0.44
C PHE A 344 -4.28 17.87 0.20
N ALA A 345 -5.24 18.54 -0.44
CA ALA A 345 -5.16 19.97 -0.67
C ALA A 345 -5.07 20.76 0.65
N LEU A 346 -5.87 20.38 1.64
CA LEU A 346 -5.84 21.00 2.97
C LEU A 346 -4.55 20.67 3.72
N MET A 347 -4.05 19.43 3.66
CA MET A 347 -2.74 19.07 4.22
C MET A 347 -1.60 19.87 3.56
N GLY A 348 -1.75 20.29 2.31
CA GLY A 348 -0.80 21.18 1.64
C GLY A 348 -0.61 22.53 2.34
N THR A 349 -1.54 22.93 3.19
CA THR A 349 -1.44 24.17 3.99
C THR A 349 -0.70 23.99 5.32
N MET A 350 -0.31 22.78 5.68
CA MET A 350 0.31 22.49 6.97
C MET A 350 1.71 23.11 7.10
N ARG A 351 2.04 23.53 8.34
CA ARG A 351 3.33 24.10 8.75
C ARG A 351 3.72 23.56 10.12
N ALA A 352 4.92 23.86 10.58
CA ALA A 352 5.39 23.43 11.90
C ALA A 352 4.51 23.91 13.06
N ASP A 353 3.87 25.06 12.92
CA ASP A 353 3.02 25.72 13.94
C ASP A 353 1.51 25.46 13.76
N THR A 354 1.10 24.75 12.70
CA THR A 354 -0.33 24.48 12.44
C THR A 354 -0.97 23.77 13.64
N PRO A 355 -2.09 24.28 14.20
CA PRO A 355 -2.77 23.63 15.32
C PRO A 355 -3.16 22.18 15.00
N TYR A 356 -2.94 21.28 15.96
CA TYR A 356 -3.18 19.83 15.75
C TYR A 356 -4.60 19.50 15.28
N TRP A 357 -5.61 20.23 15.76
CA TRP A 357 -7.00 19.96 15.39
C TRP A 357 -7.27 20.14 13.88
N HIS A 358 -6.58 21.10 13.20
CA HIS A 358 -6.64 21.22 11.74
C HIS A 358 -6.08 19.97 11.08
N LEU A 359 -4.88 19.55 11.53
CA LEU A 359 -4.24 18.34 11.01
C LEU A 359 -5.11 17.10 11.23
N ALA A 360 -5.76 17.00 12.40
CA ALA A 360 -6.67 15.91 12.72
C ALA A 360 -7.86 15.83 11.76
N VAL A 361 -8.48 16.97 11.44
CA VAL A 361 -9.58 17.03 10.46
C VAL A 361 -9.07 16.64 9.07
N PHE A 362 -7.94 17.19 8.63
CA PHE A 362 -7.38 16.90 7.31
C PHE A 362 -7.00 15.41 7.17
N MET A 363 -6.40 14.85 8.20
CA MET A 363 -6.08 13.41 8.27
C MET A 363 -7.34 12.56 8.26
N ALA A 364 -8.40 12.96 8.98
CA ALA A 364 -9.67 12.24 8.97
C ALA A 364 -10.30 12.23 7.57
N LEU A 365 -10.23 13.33 6.81
CA LEU A 365 -10.70 13.38 5.42
C LEU A 365 -9.94 12.40 4.52
N ILE A 366 -8.61 12.34 4.65
CA ILE A 366 -7.78 11.37 3.92
C ILE A 366 -8.20 9.94 4.29
N GLY A 367 -8.31 9.66 5.59
CA GLY A 367 -8.72 8.33 6.07
C GLY A 367 -10.10 7.90 5.57
N LEU A 368 -11.09 8.81 5.64
CA LEU A 368 -12.44 8.57 5.10
C LEU A 368 -12.38 8.27 3.59
N GLY A 369 -11.61 9.05 2.83
CA GLY A 369 -11.45 8.87 1.39
C GLY A 369 -10.82 7.53 1.02
N VAL A 370 -9.73 7.14 1.70
CA VAL A 370 -9.07 5.85 1.49
C VAL A 370 -9.99 4.69 1.85
N GLY A 371 -10.68 4.76 3.01
CA GLY A 371 -11.56 3.69 3.48
C GLY A 371 -12.77 3.45 2.56
N MET A 372 -13.35 4.52 1.98
CA MET A 372 -14.41 4.41 0.98
C MET A 372 -13.92 3.82 -0.34
N SER A 373 -12.67 4.07 -0.72
CA SER A 373 -12.14 3.71 -2.04
C SER A 373 -11.52 2.32 -2.07
N MET A 374 -10.74 1.95 -1.07
CA MET A 374 -9.82 0.80 -1.11
C MET A 374 -10.52 -0.53 -1.42
N GLN A 375 -11.58 -0.88 -0.68
CA GLN A 375 -12.29 -2.14 -0.85
C GLN A 375 -13.34 -2.06 -1.97
N ASN A 376 -13.93 -0.90 -2.17
CA ASN A 376 -14.99 -0.74 -3.15
C ASN A 376 -14.47 -0.71 -4.60
N LEU A 377 -13.23 -0.28 -4.84
CA LEU A 377 -12.57 -0.44 -6.15
C LEU A 377 -12.35 -1.92 -6.49
N VAL A 378 -11.91 -2.71 -5.51
CA VAL A 378 -11.77 -4.16 -5.70
C VAL A 378 -13.13 -4.81 -5.94
N LEU A 379 -14.15 -4.42 -5.17
CA LEU A 379 -15.52 -4.90 -5.33
C LEU A 379 -16.08 -4.59 -6.73
N ALA A 380 -15.88 -3.37 -7.23
CA ALA A 380 -16.30 -2.95 -8.56
C ALA A 380 -15.70 -3.83 -9.65
N VAL A 381 -14.40 -4.13 -9.56
CA VAL A 381 -13.69 -5.00 -10.51
C VAL A 381 -14.18 -6.44 -10.40
N GLN A 382 -14.25 -6.99 -9.20
CA GLN A 382 -14.72 -8.36 -8.97
C GLN A 382 -16.16 -8.60 -9.43
N ASN A 383 -17.00 -7.56 -9.45
CA ASN A 383 -18.36 -7.63 -9.94
C ASN A 383 -18.46 -7.76 -11.47
N THR A 384 -17.39 -7.41 -12.21
CA THR A 384 -17.36 -7.38 -13.67
C THR A 384 -16.57 -8.53 -14.32
N VAL A 385 -16.02 -9.42 -13.51
CA VAL A 385 -15.24 -10.57 -13.99
C VAL A 385 -15.90 -11.90 -13.67
N ARG A 386 -15.50 -12.94 -14.38
CA ARG A 386 -15.96 -14.31 -14.17
C ARG A 386 -15.37 -14.88 -12.87
N PRO A 387 -16.03 -15.88 -12.25
CA PRO A 387 -15.53 -16.51 -11.03
C PRO A 387 -14.12 -17.09 -11.14
N ASP A 388 -13.74 -17.55 -12.32
CA ASP A 388 -12.43 -18.13 -12.62
C ASP A 388 -11.33 -17.05 -12.78
N GLU A 389 -11.69 -15.78 -12.96
CA GLU A 389 -10.78 -14.63 -13.10
C GLU A 389 -10.68 -13.77 -11.84
N LEU A 390 -11.43 -14.09 -10.77
CA LEU A 390 -11.47 -13.31 -9.54
C LEU A 390 -10.07 -13.15 -8.90
N GLY A 391 -9.24 -14.18 -8.99
CA GLY A 391 -7.87 -14.16 -8.50
C GLY A 391 -7.01 -13.14 -9.24
N ALA A 392 -6.95 -13.27 -10.56
CA ALA A 392 -6.19 -12.38 -11.42
C ALA A 392 -6.69 -10.92 -11.31
N ALA A 393 -7.99 -10.69 -11.40
CA ALA A 393 -8.57 -9.35 -11.33
C ALA A 393 -8.33 -8.66 -9.97
N SER A 394 -8.46 -9.39 -8.87
CA SER A 394 -8.21 -8.87 -7.52
C SER A 394 -6.74 -8.51 -7.31
N SER A 395 -5.83 -9.37 -7.77
CA SER A 395 -4.40 -9.13 -7.65
C SER A 395 -3.91 -7.99 -8.55
N VAL A 396 -4.52 -7.78 -9.72
CA VAL A 396 -4.24 -6.63 -10.59
C VAL A 396 -4.54 -5.32 -9.85
N VAL A 397 -5.70 -5.19 -9.21
CA VAL A 397 -6.04 -3.98 -8.44
C VAL A 397 -5.08 -3.77 -7.26
N ALA A 398 -4.75 -4.85 -6.53
CA ALA A 398 -3.81 -4.79 -5.41
C ALA A 398 -2.39 -4.44 -5.87
N PHE A 399 -1.94 -5.02 -6.99
CA PHE A 399 -0.65 -4.73 -7.62
C PHE A 399 -0.52 -3.24 -7.97
N PHE A 400 -1.47 -2.69 -8.72
CA PHE A 400 -1.41 -1.30 -9.14
C PHE A 400 -1.55 -0.32 -7.98
N ARG A 401 -2.31 -0.67 -6.94
CA ARG A 401 -2.36 0.11 -5.70
C ARG A 401 -1.00 0.12 -4.98
N SER A 402 -0.36 -1.03 -4.84
CA SER A 402 0.96 -1.13 -4.22
C SER A 402 2.04 -0.44 -5.06
N LEU A 403 1.96 -0.56 -6.38
CA LEU A 403 2.84 0.14 -7.32
C LEU A 403 2.68 1.66 -7.18
N GLY A 404 1.43 2.15 -7.16
CA GLY A 404 1.14 3.56 -6.89
C GLY A 404 1.71 4.01 -5.54
N GLY A 405 1.57 3.19 -4.51
CA GLY A 405 2.16 3.45 -3.20
C GLY A 405 3.68 3.55 -3.22
N ALA A 406 4.34 2.61 -3.88
CA ALA A 406 5.81 2.62 -3.99
C ALA A 406 6.32 3.83 -4.80
N ILE A 407 5.69 4.12 -5.94
CA ILE A 407 5.98 5.33 -6.75
C ILE A 407 5.74 6.59 -5.90
N GLY A 408 4.61 6.66 -5.20
CA GLY A 408 4.24 7.78 -4.36
C GLY A 408 5.25 8.04 -3.25
N VAL A 409 5.62 7.02 -2.47
CA VAL A 409 6.62 7.15 -1.40
C VAL A 409 7.96 7.58 -1.96
N SER A 410 8.42 6.99 -3.06
CA SER A 410 9.71 7.34 -3.66
C SER A 410 9.73 8.76 -4.23
N ALA A 411 8.73 9.12 -5.03
CA ALA A 411 8.65 10.44 -5.66
C ALA A 411 8.42 11.57 -4.64
N LEU A 412 7.47 11.39 -3.71
CA LEU A 412 7.21 12.36 -2.65
C LEU A 412 8.39 12.48 -1.69
N GLY A 413 9.11 11.37 -1.43
CA GLY A 413 10.34 11.37 -0.63
C GLY A 413 11.47 12.16 -1.27
N ALA A 414 11.66 12.04 -2.59
CA ALA A 414 12.62 12.82 -3.34
C ALA A 414 12.27 14.33 -3.33
N VAL A 415 10.98 14.66 -3.53
CA VAL A 415 10.49 16.05 -3.40
C VAL A 415 10.73 16.57 -1.98
N LEU A 416 10.40 15.78 -0.94
CA LEU A 416 10.64 16.15 0.46
C LEU A 416 12.11 16.47 0.70
N GLY A 417 13.02 15.58 0.29
CA GLY A 417 14.47 15.78 0.49
C GLY A 417 14.97 17.06 -0.18
N HIS A 418 14.59 17.28 -1.43
CA HIS A 418 14.96 18.51 -2.16
C HIS A 418 14.41 19.77 -1.50
N ARG A 419 13.12 19.77 -1.10
CA ARG A 419 12.49 20.93 -0.43
C ARG A 419 13.09 21.19 0.95
N VAL A 420 13.33 20.16 1.75
CA VAL A 420 13.98 20.29 3.07
C VAL A 420 15.35 20.93 2.92
N THR A 421 16.18 20.45 1.97
CA THR A 421 17.51 21.02 1.72
C THR A 421 17.44 22.49 1.36
N GLY A 422 16.51 22.89 0.47
CA GLY A 422 16.31 24.28 0.10
C GLY A 422 15.88 25.15 1.29
N TYR A 423 14.83 24.75 2.02
CA TYR A 423 14.34 25.52 3.19
C TYR A 423 15.37 25.59 4.32
N MET A 424 16.17 24.54 4.53
CA MET A 424 17.26 24.56 5.50
C MET A 424 18.36 25.55 5.10
N ALA A 425 18.78 25.53 3.82
CA ALA A 425 19.79 26.49 3.33
C ALA A 425 19.34 27.93 3.51
N ASP A 426 18.09 28.24 3.15
CA ASP A 426 17.49 29.56 3.34
C ASP A 426 17.40 29.98 4.81
N GLY A 427 16.98 29.04 5.68
CA GLY A 427 16.86 29.26 7.11
C GLY A 427 18.22 29.50 7.80
N LEU A 428 19.23 28.69 7.47
CA LEU A 428 20.59 28.82 8.03
C LEU A 428 21.27 30.10 7.53
N SER A 429 21.09 30.48 6.27
CA SER A 429 21.64 31.71 5.73
C SER A 429 21.12 32.95 6.45
N ARG A 430 19.84 32.98 6.87
CA ARG A 430 19.25 34.06 7.69
C ARG A 430 19.86 34.15 9.09
N LEU A 431 20.42 33.06 9.61
CA LEU A 431 21.15 33.01 10.88
C LEU A 431 22.65 33.35 10.71
N GLY A 432 23.11 33.63 9.48
CA GLY A 432 24.53 33.87 9.20
C GLY A 432 25.40 32.60 9.28
N ILE A 433 24.79 31.43 9.26
CA ILE A 433 25.48 30.13 9.31
C ILE A 433 25.65 29.64 7.86
N PRO A 434 26.90 29.37 7.41
CA PRO A 434 27.14 28.84 6.07
C PRO A 434 26.35 27.51 5.87
N ALA A 435 25.72 27.34 4.71
CA ALA A 435 24.96 26.14 4.35
C ALA A 435 25.81 24.85 4.32
N SER A 436 27.12 24.96 4.44
CA SER A 436 28.10 23.90 4.61
C SER A 436 28.24 23.36 6.05
N GLY A 437 27.29 23.64 6.94
CA GLY A 437 27.18 22.99 8.24
C GLY A 437 26.96 21.46 8.10
N PRO A 438 27.05 20.66 9.19
CA PRO A 438 27.22 19.21 9.16
C PRO A 438 26.07 18.49 8.44
N GLY A 439 26.11 18.56 7.12
CA GLY A 439 25.31 17.77 6.21
C GLY A 439 25.90 16.38 6.02
N GLY A 440 26.15 15.69 7.09
CA GLY A 440 26.26 14.24 7.04
C GLY A 440 24.86 13.69 6.80
N GLY A 441 24.58 13.11 5.62
CA GLY A 441 23.28 12.65 5.11
C GLY A 441 22.41 11.77 6.02
N GLY A 442 22.43 12.00 7.33
CA GLY A 442 21.58 11.35 8.33
C GLY A 442 20.36 12.20 8.67
N LEU A 443 19.30 11.56 9.12
CA LEU A 443 18.15 12.24 9.72
C LEU A 443 18.61 12.99 10.98
N PRO A 444 18.33 14.30 11.08
CA PRO A 444 18.73 15.07 12.25
C PRO A 444 17.97 14.61 13.49
N ASP A 445 18.70 14.30 14.57
CA ASP A 445 18.08 14.18 15.89
C ASP A 445 17.79 15.58 16.42
N VAL A 446 16.53 16.00 16.28
CA VAL A 446 16.06 17.36 16.59
C VAL A 446 16.28 17.71 18.06
N HIS A 447 16.31 16.71 18.95
CA HIS A 447 16.49 16.92 20.40
C HIS A 447 17.94 17.30 20.77
N THR A 448 18.91 16.97 19.91
CA THR A 448 20.34 17.27 20.14
C THR A 448 20.79 18.61 19.52
N LEU A 449 19.92 19.26 18.73
CA LEU A 449 20.27 20.47 18.01
C LEU A 449 20.17 21.73 18.89
N PRO A 450 21.08 22.72 18.72
CA PRO A 450 20.93 24.04 19.32
C PRO A 450 19.61 24.72 18.93
N GLY A 451 18.98 25.46 19.85
CA GLY A 451 17.64 26.03 19.68
C GLY A 451 17.42 26.76 18.33
N PRO A 452 18.27 27.70 17.89
CA PRO A 452 18.07 28.38 16.61
C PRO A 452 18.10 27.45 15.40
N ILE A 453 19.00 26.45 15.38
CA ILE A 453 19.11 25.46 14.29
C ILE A 453 17.92 24.54 14.31
N ARG A 454 17.50 24.12 15.51
CA ARG A 454 16.31 23.29 15.70
C ARG A 454 15.07 23.92 15.09
N THR A 455 14.82 25.22 15.35
CA THR A 455 13.66 25.93 14.79
C THR A 455 13.70 25.97 13.26
N VAL A 456 14.89 26.13 12.66
CA VAL A 456 15.06 26.09 11.21
C VAL A 456 14.72 24.70 10.65
N VAL A 457 15.19 23.63 11.30
CA VAL A 457 14.92 22.25 10.87
C VAL A 457 13.43 21.93 11.00
N GLU A 458 12.80 22.25 12.13
CA GLU A 458 11.36 22.05 12.37
C GLU A 458 10.51 22.78 11.33
N ALA A 459 10.84 24.04 11.02
CA ALA A 459 10.15 24.82 10.00
C ALA A 459 10.37 24.27 8.59
N ALA A 460 11.60 23.89 8.23
CA ALA A 460 11.93 23.31 6.93
C ALA A 460 11.15 22.03 6.66
N TYR A 461 11.12 21.12 7.62
CA TYR A 461 10.33 19.89 7.51
C TYR A 461 8.82 20.17 7.50
N GLY A 462 8.34 21.15 8.25
CA GLY A 462 6.93 21.56 8.24
C GLY A 462 6.47 22.07 6.88
N HIS A 463 7.24 22.94 6.25
CA HIS A 463 6.95 23.46 4.91
C HIS A 463 7.06 22.38 3.84
N ALA A 464 8.15 21.61 3.85
CA ALA A 464 8.38 20.55 2.88
C ALA A 464 7.29 19.46 2.94
N ALA A 465 6.82 19.13 4.15
CA ALA A 465 5.70 18.20 4.32
C ALA A 465 4.39 18.74 3.74
N GLY A 466 4.09 20.04 3.88
CA GLY A 466 2.97 20.66 3.18
C GLY A 466 3.11 20.55 1.65
N ASP A 467 4.29 20.84 1.12
CA ASP A 467 4.55 20.77 -0.33
C ASP A 467 4.32 19.36 -0.92
N ILE A 468 4.72 18.29 -0.21
CA ILE A 468 4.50 16.92 -0.71
C ILE A 468 3.02 16.52 -0.69
N PHE A 469 2.23 16.98 0.29
CA PHE A 469 0.79 16.73 0.28
C PHE A 469 0.08 17.52 -0.83
N LEU A 470 0.52 18.73 -1.10
CA LEU A 470 0.03 19.49 -2.25
C LEU A 470 0.38 18.80 -3.57
N ALA A 471 1.59 18.23 -3.69
CA ALA A 471 2.00 17.43 -4.85
C ALA A 471 1.22 16.10 -4.96
N ALA A 472 0.66 15.59 -3.86
CA ALA A 472 -0.21 14.42 -3.86
C ALA A 472 -1.66 14.74 -4.27
N ALA A 473 -2.12 15.98 -4.15
CA ALA A 473 -3.50 16.37 -4.46
C ALA A 473 -3.94 16.07 -5.92
N PRO A 474 -3.12 16.25 -6.97
CA PRO A 474 -3.45 15.84 -8.33
C PRO A 474 -3.78 14.34 -8.47
N PHE A 475 -3.16 13.48 -7.67
CA PHE A 475 -3.49 12.05 -7.68
C PHE A 475 -4.89 11.80 -7.10
N GLY A 476 -5.29 12.53 -6.06
CA GLY A 476 -6.67 12.51 -5.56
C GLY A 476 -7.67 12.92 -6.64
N LEU A 477 -7.37 13.98 -7.39
CA LEU A 477 -8.19 14.44 -8.52
C LEU A 477 -8.22 13.39 -9.65
N LEU A 478 -7.10 12.73 -9.93
CA LEU A 478 -7.04 11.64 -10.92
C LEU A 478 -7.95 10.47 -10.49
N ALA A 479 -7.95 10.10 -9.20
CA ALA A 479 -8.87 9.11 -8.67
C ALA A 479 -10.33 9.53 -8.85
N LEU A 480 -10.66 10.79 -8.55
CA LEU A 480 -12.00 11.34 -8.72
C LEU A 480 -12.46 11.27 -10.19
N VAL A 481 -11.64 11.74 -11.11
CA VAL A 481 -11.95 11.70 -12.55
C VAL A 481 -12.17 10.25 -13.01
N ALA A 482 -11.27 9.34 -12.65
CA ALA A 482 -11.39 7.93 -13.01
C ALA A 482 -12.70 7.33 -12.46
N VAL A 483 -13.02 7.56 -11.20
CA VAL A 483 -14.24 7.03 -10.55
C VAL A 483 -15.52 7.60 -11.15
N VAL A 484 -15.56 8.90 -11.46
CA VAL A 484 -16.72 9.54 -12.11
C VAL A 484 -17.01 8.91 -13.48
N LEU A 485 -15.95 8.57 -14.22
CA LEU A 485 -16.05 7.93 -15.54
C LEU A 485 -16.45 6.44 -15.49
N ILE A 486 -16.38 5.77 -14.33
CA ILE A 486 -16.86 4.40 -14.16
C ILE A 486 -18.39 4.38 -14.30
N ARG A 487 -18.91 3.41 -15.05
CA ARG A 487 -20.35 3.15 -15.10
C ARG A 487 -20.74 2.23 -13.94
N GLU A 488 -21.77 2.60 -13.20
CA GLU A 488 -22.29 1.77 -12.11
C GLU A 488 -23.05 0.57 -12.68
N VAL A 489 -22.64 -0.61 -12.22
CA VAL A 489 -23.31 -1.87 -12.55
C VAL A 489 -23.85 -2.45 -11.24
N PRO A 490 -25.10 -2.93 -11.20
CA PRO A 490 -25.67 -3.54 -10.00
C PRO A 490 -24.81 -4.69 -9.49
N LEU A 491 -24.67 -4.79 -8.16
CA LEU A 491 -23.89 -5.86 -7.54
C LEU A 491 -24.61 -7.20 -7.63
N ARG A 492 -23.89 -8.22 -8.08
CA ARG A 492 -24.39 -9.61 -8.12
C ARG A 492 -24.67 -10.12 -6.70
N ARG A 493 -25.79 -10.83 -6.56
CA ARG A 493 -26.20 -11.45 -5.29
C ARG A 493 -25.55 -12.80 -5.06
N SER A 494 -25.07 -13.45 -6.13
CA SER A 494 -24.36 -14.73 -6.10
C SER A 494 -23.19 -14.72 -7.08
N ASN A 495 -22.14 -15.47 -6.77
CA ASN A 495 -21.03 -15.69 -7.70
C ASN A 495 -21.43 -16.55 -8.91
N ALA A 496 -22.57 -17.28 -8.84
CA ALA A 496 -23.12 -18.07 -9.94
C ALA A 496 -23.96 -17.24 -10.93
N GLU A 497 -24.32 -15.98 -10.59
CA GLU A 497 -25.03 -15.10 -11.51
C GLU A 497 -24.15 -14.75 -12.72
N PRO A 498 -24.74 -14.63 -13.94
CA PRO A 498 -24.01 -14.19 -15.12
C PRO A 498 -23.34 -12.83 -14.89
N VAL A 499 -22.18 -12.62 -15.52
CA VAL A 499 -21.52 -11.32 -15.52
C VAL A 499 -22.43 -10.33 -16.25
N PRO A 500 -22.76 -9.16 -15.68
CA PRO A 500 -23.58 -8.18 -16.35
C PRO A 500 -22.95 -7.74 -17.68
N ALA A 501 -23.65 -7.95 -18.79
CA ALA A 501 -23.20 -7.49 -20.10
C ALA A 501 -23.12 -5.96 -20.11
N GLY A 502 -21.93 -5.42 -20.31
CA GLY A 502 -21.80 -4.02 -20.71
C GLY A 502 -22.56 -3.82 -22.04
N ARG A 503 -23.22 -2.70 -22.25
CA ARG A 503 -24.03 -2.41 -23.45
C ARG A 503 -23.28 -2.58 -24.81
N GLU A 504 -21.98 -2.84 -24.79
CA GLU A 504 -21.18 -3.08 -26.02
C GLU A 504 -21.32 -4.49 -26.60
N THR A 505 -21.88 -5.47 -25.85
CA THR A 505 -22.13 -6.83 -26.36
C THR A 505 -23.57 -7.07 -26.82
N ALA A 506 -24.46 -6.08 -26.67
CA ALA A 506 -25.86 -6.22 -27.09
C ALA A 506 -26.09 -5.98 -28.60
N GLU A 507 -25.10 -5.50 -29.36
CA GLU A 507 -25.23 -5.26 -30.82
C GLU A 507 -24.73 -6.42 -31.71
N ALA A 508 -24.25 -7.53 -31.12
CA ALA A 508 -23.68 -8.64 -31.89
C ALA A 508 -24.48 -9.95 -31.78
N VAL A 509 -25.79 -9.89 -31.58
CA VAL A 509 -26.66 -11.06 -31.86
C VAL A 509 -27.34 -10.81 -33.20
N PRO A 510 -26.91 -11.47 -34.29
CA PRO A 510 -27.66 -11.37 -35.56
C PRO A 510 -29.03 -12.02 -35.35
N ALA A 511 -30.06 -11.24 -35.60
CA ALA A 511 -31.40 -11.75 -35.78
C ALA A 511 -31.40 -12.61 -37.07
N GLY A 512 -31.47 -13.91 -36.90
CA GLY A 512 -31.57 -14.87 -37.96
C GLY A 512 -31.79 -16.23 -37.36
N THR A 513 -32.71 -16.96 -37.69
CA THR A 513 -33.62 -17.23 -38.75
C THR A 513 -34.78 -17.99 -38.20
N LYS A 514 -35.99 -17.53 -38.38
CA LYS A 514 -37.16 -18.39 -38.38
C LYS A 514 -37.09 -19.16 -39.70
N ASP A 515 -37.07 -20.48 -39.64
CA ASP A 515 -37.74 -21.38 -40.53
C ASP A 515 -37.99 -22.69 -39.76
#